data_a9f1ebfaf3a08029bf681120e817ab20
#
_entry.id   a9f1ebfaf3a08029bf681120e817ab20
#
_cell.length_a   1.000
_cell.length_b   1.000
_cell.length_c   1.000
_cell.angle_alpha   90.00
_cell.angle_beta   90.00
_cell.angle_gamma   90.00
#
_symmetry.space_group_name_H-M   'P 1'
#
loop_
_entity.id
_entity.type
_entity.pdbx_description
1 polymer ?
#
loop_
_entity_poly.entity_id
_entity_poly.type
_entity_poly.pdbx_seq_one_letter_code
_entity_poly.pdbx_strand_id
1 'polypeptide(L)'
;CSDVAAGMGARAELSIQESYGPLTNTDQITDVVRKNAEELLGCNHVVLEKEPDLGTEDFSYFAAARPSCFFHLGCAPSDGSPVECLHNCRFNVDEACIATGVNMQLKNVLSLLTL
;
A
#
# COMPACT_ATOMS: atom_id res chain seq x y z
N CYS A 1 14.91 1.73 27.22
CA CYS A 1 14.07 0.81 28.02
C CYS A 1 14.76 0.41 29.31
N SER A 2 15.98 -0.14 29.28
CA SER A 2 16.68 -0.67 30.46
C SER A 2 16.87 0.37 31.58
N ASP A 3 17.30 1.59 31.24
CA ASP A 3 17.53 2.66 32.23
C ASP A 3 16.21 3.13 32.90
N VAL A 4 15.11 3.20 32.12
CA VAL A 4 13.79 3.55 32.65
C VAL A 4 13.31 2.46 33.63
N ALA A 5 13.47 1.20 33.24
CA ALA A 5 13.09 0.07 34.10
C ALA A 5 13.91 0.06 35.39
N ALA A 6 15.23 0.27 35.31
CA ALA A 6 16.11 0.32 36.46
C ALA A 6 15.75 1.47 37.42
N GLY A 7 15.41 2.66 36.90
CA GLY A 7 14.94 3.80 37.67
C GLY A 7 13.63 3.55 38.43
N MET A 8 12.84 2.60 37.95
CA MET A 8 11.58 2.13 38.59
C MET A 8 11.76 0.86 39.43
N GLY A 9 12.97 0.40 39.65
CA GLY A 9 13.26 -0.81 40.43
C GLY A 9 12.92 -2.12 39.71
N ALA A 10 12.77 -2.05 38.36
CA ALA A 10 12.46 -3.21 37.51
C ALA A 10 13.65 -3.53 36.58
N ARG A 11 13.59 -4.70 35.95
CA ARG A 11 14.51 -5.10 34.89
C ARG A 11 13.73 -5.26 33.58
N ALA A 12 14.27 -4.70 32.48
CA ALA A 12 13.75 -4.90 31.13
C ALA A 12 14.80 -5.59 30.27
N GLU A 13 14.36 -6.55 29.49
CA GLU A 13 15.10 -7.20 28.44
C GLU A 13 14.40 -6.85 27.12
N LEU A 14 15.14 -6.28 26.16
CA LEU A 14 14.62 -5.88 24.86
C LEU A 14 15.24 -6.77 23.80
N SER A 15 14.42 -7.46 23.05
CA SER A 15 14.80 -8.18 21.84
C SER A 15 14.11 -7.53 20.66
N ILE A 16 14.87 -7.13 19.65
CA ILE A 16 14.37 -6.55 18.41
C ILE A 16 14.75 -7.49 17.27
N GLN A 17 13.75 -7.97 16.56
CA GLN A 17 13.95 -8.74 15.35
C GLN A 17 13.64 -7.84 14.16
N GLU A 18 14.64 -7.54 13.33
CA GLU A 18 14.45 -6.83 12.08
C GLU A 18 13.67 -7.71 11.10
N SER A 19 12.72 -7.11 10.40
CA SER A 19 11.86 -7.76 9.42
C SER A 19 11.91 -6.98 8.10
N TYR A 20 10.78 -6.45 7.65
CA TYR A 20 10.68 -5.75 6.38
C TYR A 20 11.34 -4.37 6.45
N GLY A 21 11.99 -3.96 5.36
CA GLY A 21 12.43 -2.58 5.17
C GLY A 21 11.25 -1.64 4.84
N PRO A 22 11.48 -0.32 4.82
CA PRO A 22 10.46 0.63 4.39
C PRO A 22 10.11 0.40 2.92
N LEU A 23 8.81 0.44 2.61
CA LEU A 23 8.33 0.50 1.24
C LEU A 23 8.30 1.94 0.78
N THR A 24 9.07 2.26 -0.25
CA THR A 24 9.10 3.58 -0.85
C THR A 24 8.85 3.47 -2.36
N ASN A 25 7.83 4.15 -2.82
CA ASN A 25 7.52 4.22 -4.24
C ASN A 25 8.54 5.08 -4.98
N THR A 26 8.87 4.68 -6.21
CA THR A 26 9.75 5.46 -7.09
C THR A 26 8.92 6.55 -7.78
N ASP A 27 9.29 7.82 -7.60
CA ASP A 27 8.53 8.98 -8.09
C ASP A 27 8.14 8.86 -9.58
N GLN A 28 9.10 8.51 -10.43
CA GLN A 28 8.89 8.38 -11.87
C GLN A 28 7.85 7.32 -12.23
N ILE A 29 7.87 6.18 -11.53
CA ILE A 29 6.90 5.10 -11.74
C ILE A 29 5.55 5.50 -11.17
N THR A 30 5.54 6.15 -10.01
CA THR A 30 4.31 6.67 -9.38
C THR A 30 3.60 7.68 -10.27
N ASP A 31 4.33 8.57 -10.93
CA ASP A 31 3.75 9.54 -11.88
C ASP A 31 3.07 8.86 -13.06
N VAL A 32 3.68 7.79 -13.62
CA VAL A 32 3.06 7.00 -14.70
C VAL A 32 1.80 6.31 -14.20
N VAL A 33 1.85 5.65 -13.06
CA VAL A 33 0.70 4.94 -12.46
C VAL A 33 -0.43 5.92 -12.16
N ARG A 34 -0.11 7.07 -11.57
CA ARG A 34 -1.09 8.13 -11.27
C ARG A 34 -1.77 8.63 -12.55
N LYS A 35 -1.00 8.98 -13.58
CA LYS A 35 -1.54 9.43 -14.87
C LYS A 35 -2.47 8.38 -15.48
N ASN A 36 -2.07 7.13 -15.46
CA ASN A 36 -2.88 6.02 -15.96
C ASN A 36 -4.19 5.87 -15.18
N ALA A 37 -4.14 6.03 -13.86
CA ALA A 37 -5.32 5.98 -13.00
C ALA A 37 -6.27 7.15 -13.29
N GLU A 38 -5.75 8.37 -13.42
CA GLU A 38 -6.52 9.57 -13.74
C GLU A 38 -7.21 9.46 -15.12
N GLU A 39 -6.53 8.90 -16.11
CA GLU A 39 -7.10 8.66 -17.44
C GLU A 39 -8.16 7.56 -17.44
N LEU A 40 -8.02 6.53 -16.61
CA LEU A 40 -8.94 5.41 -16.54
C LEU A 40 -10.18 5.70 -15.70
N LEU A 41 -10.01 6.37 -14.56
CA LEU A 41 -11.02 6.52 -13.52
C LEU A 41 -11.51 7.98 -13.38
N GLY A 42 -10.75 8.94 -13.88
CA GLY A 42 -10.93 10.37 -13.62
C GLY A 42 -10.18 10.83 -12.36
N CYS A 43 -9.72 12.09 -12.40
CA CYS A 43 -8.90 12.68 -11.32
C CYS A 43 -9.57 12.64 -9.93
N ASN A 44 -10.90 12.68 -9.88
CA ASN A 44 -11.64 12.68 -8.60
C ASN A 44 -11.64 11.32 -7.89
N HIS A 45 -11.20 10.26 -8.56
CA HIS A 45 -11.11 8.90 -8.03
C HIS A 45 -9.68 8.47 -7.72
N VAL A 46 -8.72 9.39 -7.85
CA VAL A 46 -7.31 9.14 -7.52
C VAL A 46 -6.94 9.96 -6.30
N VAL A 47 -6.54 9.28 -5.24
CA VAL A 47 -6.15 9.89 -3.98
C VAL A 47 -4.66 9.70 -3.76
N LEU A 48 -3.95 10.77 -3.45
CA LEU A 48 -2.56 10.71 -3.04
C LEU A 48 -2.50 10.65 -1.51
N GLU A 49 -1.97 9.58 -0.98
CA GLU A 49 -1.70 9.46 0.45
C GLU A 49 -0.53 10.36 0.82
N LYS A 50 -0.76 11.22 1.81
CA LYS A 50 0.24 12.20 2.27
C LYS A 50 1.05 11.70 3.46
N GLU A 51 0.47 10.78 4.21
CA GLU A 51 1.07 10.24 5.42
C GLU A 51 1.43 8.77 5.18
N PRO A 52 2.60 8.34 5.64
CA PRO A 52 3.00 6.94 5.48
C PRO A 52 2.11 6.03 6.33
N ASP A 53 1.75 4.88 5.77
CA ASP A 53 1.19 3.77 6.55
C ASP A 53 2.31 3.15 7.41
N LEU A 54 1.97 2.80 8.65
CA LEU A 54 2.88 2.14 9.58
C LEU A 54 2.78 0.60 9.52
N GLY A 55 2.03 0.08 8.56
CA GLY A 55 1.95 -1.34 8.27
C GLY A 55 3.28 -1.91 7.75
N THR A 56 3.38 -3.23 7.75
CA THR A 56 4.49 -3.94 7.12
C THR A 56 4.03 -4.56 5.82
N GLU A 57 4.83 -4.42 4.76
CA GLU A 57 4.51 -4.88 3.42
C GLU A 57 5.72 -5.58 2.78
N ASP A 58 5.56 -6.83 2.35
CA ASP A 58 6.65 -7.61 1.76
C ASP A 58 7.05 -7.14 0.34
N PHE A 59 6.19 -6.39 -0.33
CA PHE A 59 6.54 -5.70 -1.57
C PHE A 59 7.73 -4.74 -1.40
N SER A 60 8.08 -4.37 -0.16
CA SER A 60 9.28 -3.61 0.15
C SER A 60 10.56 -4.24 -0.40
N TYR A 61 10.64 -5.57 -0.49
CA TYR A 61 11.78 -6.28 -1.11
C TYR A 61 11.87 -6.03 -2.61
N PHE A 62 10.74 -5.99 -3.31
CA PHE A 62 10.69 -5.65 -4.73
C PHE A 62 11.06 -4.18 -4.95
N ALA A 63 10.53 -3.28 -4.12
CA ALA A 63 10.81 -1.86 -4.17
C ALA A 63 12.29 -1.54 -3.92
N ALA A 64 12.95 -2.29 -3.04
CA ALA A 64 14.38 -2.18 -2.80
C ALA A 64 15.24 -2.69 -3.99
N ALA A 65 14.73 -3.64 -4.74
CA ALA A 65 15.46 -4.27 -5.85
C ALA A 65 15.25 -3.58 -7.19
N ARG A 66 14.11 -2.94 -7.43
CA ARG A 66 13.73 -2.32 -8.71
C ARG A 66 12.85 -1.09 -8.50
N PRO A 67 12.93 -0.09 -9.40
CA PRO A 67 11.96 1.00 -9.44
C PRO A 67 10.54 0.44 -9.53
N SER A 68 9.68 0.85 -8.60
CA SER A 68 8.35 0.28 -8.46
C SER A 68 7.35 1.26 -7.85
N CYS A 69 6.08 0.95 -7.96
CA CYS A 69 5.00 1.67 -7.32
C CYS A 69 4.00 0.67 -6.74
N PHE A 70 3.80 0.76 -5.43
CA PHE A 70 2.71 0.10 -4.72
C PHE A 70 1.55 1.09 -4.58
N PHE A 71 0.34 0.65 -4.87
CA PHE A 71 -0.87 1.47 -4.73
C PHE A 71 -2.03 0.63 -4.23
N HIS A 72 -2.97 1.27 -3.56
CA HIS A 72 -4.20 0.65 -3.10
C HIS A 72 -5.31 0.77 -4.14
N LEU A 73 -6.10 -0.28 -4.28
CA LEU A 73 -7.31 -0.29 -5.10
C LEU A 73 -8.52 -0.23 -4.17
N GLY A 74 -9.35 0.78 -4.33
CA GLY A 74 -10.62 0.88 -3.61
C GLY A 74 -11.55 -0.27 -3.99
N CYS A 75 -12.03 -0.99 -2.99
CA CYS A 75 -12.87 -2.17 -3.16
C CYS A 75 -14.07 -2.20 -2.20
N ALA A 76 -14.43 -1.06 -1.62
CA ALA A 76 -15.59 -0.96 -0.73
C ALA A 76 -16.88 -1.36 -1.47
N PRO A 77 -17.76 -2.20 -0.85
CA PRO A 77 -19.04 -2.54 -1.42
C PRO A 77 -19.90 -1.31 -1.73
N SER A 78 -20.50 -1.29 -2.93
CA SER A 78 -21.36 -0.19 -3.39
C SER A 78 -22.81 -0.33 -2.92
N ASP A 79 -23.19 -1.47 -2.33
CA ASP A 79 -24.54 -1.79 -1.87
C ASP A 79 -24.89 -1.26 -0.47
N GLY A 80 -23.96 -0.51 0.17
CA GLY A 80 -24.12 0.01 1.53
C GLY A 80 -23.78 -1.00 2.63
N SER A 81 -23.23 -2.15 2.30
CA SER A 81 -22.71 -3.12 3.27
C SER A 81 -21.60 -2.50 4.14
N PRO A 82 -21.44 -2.96 5.39
CA PRO A 82 -20.36 -2.49 6.24
C PRO A 82 -18.98 -2.69 5.58
N VAL A 83 -18.15 -1.66 5.64
CA VAL A 83 -16.76 -1.72 5.19
C VAL A 83 -15.89 -2.18 6.35
N GLU A 84 -15.29 -3.34 6.21
CA GLU A 84 -14.36 -3.87 7.20
C GLU A 84 -12.92 -3.65 6.73
N CYS A 85 -12.00 -3.48 7.68
CA CYS A 85 -10.59 -3.32 7.37
C CYS A 85 -9.98 -4.62 6.83
N LEU A 86 -8.88 -4.50 6.11
CA LEU A 86 -8.02 -5.63 5.74
C LEU A 86 -7.71 -6.49 6.98
N HIS A 87 -7.59 -7.80 6.78
CA HIS A 87 -7.34 -8.80 7.83
C HIS A 87 -8.50 -9.02 8.82
N ASN A 88 -9.67 -8.39 8.64
CA ASN A 88 -10.87 -8.73 9.37
C ASN A 88 -11.50 -9.99 8.77
N CYS A 89 -12.00 -10.92 9.60
CA CYS A 89 -12.65 -12.15 9.12
C CYS A 89 -13.97 -11.90 8.37
N ARG A 90 -14.53 -10.69 8.46
CA ARG A 90 -15.71 -10.23 7.73
C ARG A 90 -15.37 -9.33 6.54
N PHE A 91 -14.08 -9.19 6.23
CA PHE A 91 -13.66 -8.41 5.07
C PHE A 91 -14.34 -8.92 3.81
N ASN A 92 -14.96 -8.02 3.07
CA ASN A 92 -15.64 -8.30 1.82
C ASN A 92 -15.34 -7.18 0.82
N VAL A 93 -15.39 -7.50 -0.47
CA VAL A 93 -15.05 -6.58 -1.55
C VAL A 93 -16.20 -6.51 -2.56
N ASP A 94 -16.33 -5.36 -3.21
CA ASP A 94 -17.08 -5.27 -4.45
C ASP A 94 -16.25 -5.88 -5.58
N GLU A 95 -16.72 -7.00 -6.14
CA GLU A 95 -16.01 -7.73 -7.20
C GLU A 95 -15.81 -6.88 -8.47
N ALA A 96 -16.54 -5.78 -8.64
CA ALA A 96 -16.33 -4.82 -9.73
C ALA A 96 -14.91 -4.21 -9.70
N CYS A 97 -14.28 -4.15 -8.54
CA CYS A 97 -12.89 -3.68 -8.41
C CYS A 97 -11.90 -4.56 -9.20
N ILE A 98 -12.19 -5.84 -9.43
CA ILE A 98 -11.34 -6.76 -10.19
C ILE A 98 -11.11 -6.25 -11.61
N ALA A 99 -12.19 -5.87 -12.30
CA ALA A 99 -12.08 -5.32 -13.66
C ALA A 99 -11.25 -4.03 -13.69
N THR A 100 -11.43 -3.16 -12.70
CA THR A 100 -10.63 -1.94 -12.54
C THR A 100 -9.15 -2.27 -12.33
N GLY A 101 -8.85 -3.21 -11.44
CA GLY A 101 -7.49 -3.64 -11.16
C GLY A 101 -6.79 -4.23 -12.39
N VAL A 102 -7.48 -5.09 -13.14
CA VAL A 102 -6.95 -5.69 -14.38
C VAL A 102 -6.64 -4.60 -15.42
N ASN A 103 -7.58 -3.68 -15.66
CA ASN A 103 -7.38 -2.59 -16.61
C ASN A 103 -6.23 -1.66 -16.19
N MET A 104 -6.11 -1.38 -14.89
CA MET A 104 -5.05 -0.56 -14.32
C MET A 104 -3.67 -1.21 -14.56
N GLN A 105 -3.53 -2.51 -14.26
CA GLN A 105 -2.29 -3.24 -14.46
C GLN A 105 -1.92 -3.35 -15.93
N LEU A 106 -2.88 -3.65 -16.80
CA LEU A 106 -2.66 -3.69 -18.25
C LEU A 106 -2.14 -2.36 -18.77
N LYS A 107 -2.80 -1.26 -18.38
CA LYS A 107 -2.40 0.09 -18.80
C LYS A 107 -1.01 0.45 -18.28
N ASN A 108 -0.69 0.11 -17.03
CA ASN A 108 0.63 0.34 -16.45
C ASN A 108 1.72 -0.41 -17.21
N VAL A 109 1.51 -1.69 -17.52
CA VAL A 109 2.47 -2.49 -18.30
C VAL A 109 2.70 -1.86 -19.66
N LEU A 110 1.65 -1.52 -20.40
CA LEU A 110 1.77 -0.91 -21.72
C LEU A 110 2.51 0.42 -21.68
N SER A 111 2.22 1.27 -20.69
CA SER A 111 2.89 2.56 -20.53
C SER A 111 4.38 2.39 -20.16
N LEU A 112 4.70 1.45 -19.27
CA LEU A 112 6.08 1.23 -18.82
C LEU A 112 6.96 0.56 -19.88
N LEU A 113 6.38 -0.24 -20.78
CA LEU A 113 7.12 -0.86 -21.89
C LEU A 113 7.49 0.15 -23.00
N THR A 114 6.92 1.35 -22.97
CA THR A 114 7.15 2.41 -23.97
C THR A 114 7.97 3.58 -23.42
N LEU A 115 8.43 3.50 -22.18
CA LEU A 115 9.39 4.42 -21.58
C LEU A 115 10.80 4.09 -22.05
#